data_5f958c29055a9ed636720d78ccac766f
#
_entry.id   5f958c29055a9ed636720d78ccac766f
#
_cell.length_a   1.000
_cell.length_b   1.000
_cell.length_c   1.000
_cell.angle_alpha   90.00
_cell.angle_beta   90.00
_cell.angle_gamma   90.00
#
_symmetry.space_group_name_H-M   'P 1'
#
loop_
_entity.id
_entity.type
_entity.pdbx_description
1 polymer ?
#
loop_
_entity_poly.entity_id
_entity_poly.type
_entity_poly.pdbx_seq_one_letter_code
_entity_poly.pdbx_strand_id
1 'polypeptide(L)'
;ASGKGTLAKLLSKQINFDLLDSGALYRAFAFFTNQGLSHEVITKKLSSISFILKHAKVQIVSDTEDITNELRMERIAILASELSSKSLTRKLLLPIQRGFGANSKLVADGRDMGTVVFPDADLKIYLDANIEISAKRRQLELQKRGQEVNIHDLMTDILERDNKDMRRDIS
;
A
#
# COMPACT_ATOMS: atom_id res chain seq x y z
N ALA A 1 -1.99 3.38 11.97
CA ALA A 1 -1.08 2.29 11.56
C ALA A 1 -1.30 1.03 12.42
N SER A 2 -2.26 0.17 12.00
CA SER A 2 -2.61 -1.06 12.73
C SER A 2 -1.49 -2.12 12.76
N GLY A 3 -0.43 -1.98 11.94
CA GLY A 3 0.69 -2.91 11.86
C GLY A 3 0.58 -3.94 10.73
N LYS A 4 -0.42 -3.84 9.85
CA LYS A 4 -0.62 -4.75 8.71
C LYS A 4 0.65 -4.99 7.91
N GLY A 5 1.28 -3.93 7.41
CA GLY A 5 2.48 -4.05 6.60
C GLY A 5 3.69 -4.68 7.33
N THR A 6 3.79 -4.48 8.65
CA THR A 6 4.83 -5.15 9.45
C THR A 6 4.55 -6.64 9.55
N LEU A 7 3.31 -7.02 9.86
CA LEU A 7 2.89 -8.41 9.95
C LEU A 7 3.06 -9.12 8.60
N ALA A 8 2.59 -8.52 7.51
CA ALA A 8 2.70 -9.08 6.17
C ALA A 8 4.15 -9.36 5.76
N LYS A 9 5.08 -8.43 6.04
CA LYS A 9 6.52 -8.61 5.78
C LYS A 9 7.13 -9.74 6.59
N LEU A 10 6.82 -9.81 7.89
CA LEU A 10 7.32 -10.87 8.76
C LEU A 10 6.80 -12.24 8.32
N LEU A 11 5.51 -12.31 8.03
CA LEU A 11 4.87 -13.55 7.58
C LEU A 11 5.45 -14.01 6.23
N SER A 12 5.48 -13.13 5.22
CA SER A 12 6.06 -13.41 3.90
C SER A 12 7.47 -13.99 4.02
N LYS A 13 8.31 -13.38 4.86
CA LYS A 13 9.67 -13.87 5.12
C LYS A 13 9.67 -15.25 5.79
N GLN A 14 8.82 -15.45 6.80
CA GLN A 14 8.80 -16.67 7.60
C GLN A 14 8.35 -17.89 6.80
N ILE A 15 7.35 -17.72 5.93
CA ILE A 15 6.79 -18.81 5.11
C ILE A 15 7.36 -18.86 3.69
N ASN A 16 8.31 -17.95 3.38
CA ASN A 16 8.94 -17.83 2.06
C ASN A 16 7.92 -17.64 0.91
N PHE A 17 6.97 -16.74 1.10
CA PHE A 17 5.99 -16.34 0.11
C PHE A 17 6.34 -14.96 -0.44
N ASP A 18 5.93 -14.68 -1.67
CA ASP A 18 6.03 -13.33 -2.23
C ASP A 18 5.18 -12.33 -1.46
N LEU A 19 5.54 -11.06 -1.55
CA LEU A 19 4.83 -9.96 -0.89
C LEU A 19 4.23 -9.02 -1.92
N LEU A 20 2.94 -8.72 -1.77
CA LEU A 20 2.30 -7.58 -2.41
C LEU A 20 2.00 -6.51 -1.36
N ASP A 21 2.65 -5.36 -1.45
CA ASP A 21 2.27 -4.13 -0.74
C ASP A 21 1.38 -3.28 -1.67
N SER A 22 0.07 -3.49 -1.59
CA SER A 22 -0.89 -2.76 -2.42
C SER A 22 -0.81 -1.24 -2.21
N GLY A 23 -0.57 -0.80 -0.98
CA GLY A 23 -0.39 0.62 -0.68
C GLY A 23 0.82 1.22 -1.41
N ALA A 24 1.91 0.47 -1.52
CA ALA A 24 3.08 0.89 -2.28
C ALA A 24 2.80 0.90 -3.80
N LEU A 25 1.99 -0.03 -4.30
CA LEU A 25 1.57 -0.03 -5.70
C LEU A 25 0.76 1.23 -6.07
N TYR A 26 -0.18 1.66 -5.22
CA TYR A 26 -0.89 2.94 -5.40
C TYR A 26 0.06 4.14 -5.34
N ARG A 27 1.07 4.12 -4.51
CA ARG A 27 2.09 5.17 -4.46
C ARG A 27 2.95 5.18 -5.73
N ALA A 28 3.31 4.03 -6.27
CA ALA A 28 4.02 3.95 -7.54
C ALA A 28 3.17 4.53 -8.70
N PHE A 29 1.87 4.21 -8.73
CA PHE A 29 0.94 4.83 -9.66
C PHE A 29 0.93 6.36 -9.53
N ALA A 30 0.82 6.87 -8.30
CA ALA A 30 0.83 8.30 -8.02
C ALA A 30 2.17 8.96 -8.40
N PHE A 31 3.29 8.30 -8.14
CA PHE A 31 4.61 8.77 -8.51
C PHE A 31 4.76 8.97 -10.02
N PHE A 32 4.37 7.97 -10.80
CA PHE A 32 4.42 8.07 -12.25
C PHE A 32 3.40 9.07 -12.81
N THR A 33 2.22 9.18 -12.19
CA THR A 33 1.23 10.23 -12.52
C THR A 33 1.81 11.62 -12.28
N ASN A 34 2.52 11.83 -11.16
CA ASN A 34 3.18 13.11 -10.84
C ASN A 34 4.32 13.46 -11.83
N GLN A 35 4.87 12.47 -12.52
CA GLN A 35 5.82 12.67 -13.62
C GLN A 35 5.15 12.99 -14.97
N GLY A 36 3.83 13.04 -15.01
CA GLY A 36 3.07 13.34 -16.25
C GLY A 36 2.96 12.17 -17.23
N LEU A 37 3.24 10.93 -16.78
CA LEU A 37 3.14 9.76 -17.66
C LEU A 37 1.68 9.40 -17.96
N SER A 38 1.42 8.89 -19.17
CA SER A 38 0.10 8.37 -19.52
C SER A 38 -0.25 7.09 -18.75
N HIS A 39 -1.54 6.80 -18.59
CA HIS A 39 -2.00 5.58 -17.91
C HIS A 39 -1.45 4.30 -18.55
N GLU A 40 -1.29 4.27 -19.87
CA GLU A 40 -0.71 3.14 -20.59
C GLU A 40 0.74 2.90 -20.20
N VAL A 41 1.56 3.95 -20.16
CA VAL A 41 2.96 3.86 -19.74
C VAL A 41 3.05 3.46 -18.27
N ILE A 42 2.19 4.04 -17.40
CA ILE A 42 2.15 3.71 -15.98
C ILE A 42 1.81 2.24 -15.77
N THR A 43 0.77 1.72 -16.42
CA THR A 43 0.38 0.30 -16.27
C THR A 43 1.48 -0.64 -16.73
N LYS A 44 2.18 -0.32 -17.83
CA LYS A 44 3.34 -1.09 -18.29
C LYS A 44 4.47 -1.11 -17.26
N LYS A 45 4.84 0.06 -16.70
CA LYS A 45 5.85 0.15 -15.63
C LYS A 45 5.45 -0.62 -14.36
N LEU A 46 4.19 -0.55 -13.97
CA LEU A 46 3.70 -1.26 -12.80
C LEU A 46 3.61 -2.77 -13.00
N SER A 47 3.49 -3.26 -14.22
CA SER A 47 3.54 -4.70 -14.52
C SER A 47 4.92 -5.31 -14.33
N SER A 48 6.00 -4.50 -14.33
CA SER A 48 7.37 -4.92 -14.04
C SER A 48 7.80 -4.60 -12.60
N ILE A 49 6.91 -4.01 -11.78
CA ILE A 49 7.26 -3.65 -10.40
C ILE A 49 7.46 -4.88 -9.52
N SER A 50 8.46 -4.83 -8.68
CA SER A 50 8.75 -5.89 -7.71
C SER A 50 8.97 -5.36 -6.30
N PHE A 51 8.56 -6.17 -5.32
CA PHE A 51 8.75 -5.90 -3.89
C PHE A 51 9.80 -6.86 -3.34
N ILE A 52 11.02 -6.37 -3.16
CA ILE A 52 12.15 -7.18 -2.74
C ILE A 52 12.39 -6.98 -1.24
N LEU A 53 12.28 -8.05 -0.47
CA LEU A 53 12.53 -7.99 0.97
C LEU A 53 14.04 -8.13 1.26
N LYS A 54 14.70 -7.02 1.62
CA LYS A 54 16.10 -6.98 2.04
C LYS A 54 16.22 -6.46 3.48
N HIS A 55 16.87 -7.22 4.37
CA HIS A 55 17.15 -6.81 5.76
C HIS A 55 15.92 -6.23 6.49
N ALA A 56 14.79 -6.93 6.42
CA ALA A 56 13.49 -6.50 6.99
C ALA A 56 12.90 -5.19 6.41
N LYS A 57 13.46 -4.66 5.33
CA LYS A 57 12.92 -3.53 4.57
C LYS A 57 12.45 -4.00 3.21
N VAL A 58 11.35 -3.45 2.71
CA VAL A 58 10.91 -3.68 1.34
C VAL A 58 11.55 -2.62 0.45
N GLN A 59 12.28 -3.10 -0.54
CA GLN A 59 12.78 -2.34 -1.66
C GLN A 59 11.77 -2.47 -2.80
N ILE A 60 11.41 -1.37 -3.43
CA ILE A 60 10.45 -1.32 -4.53
C ILE A 60 11.21 -0.95 -5.78
N VAL A 61 11.25 -1.88 -6.72
CA VAL A 61 11.99 -1.74 -7.96
C VAL A 61 11.02 -1.70 -9.13
N SER A 62 11.15 -0.68 -9.97
CA SER A 62 10.44 -0.56 -11.25
C SER A 62 11.46 -0.59 -12.37
N ASP A 63 11.29 -1.52 -13.31
CA ASP A 63 12.30 -1.87 -14.30
C ASP A 63 13.63 -2.27 -13.59
N THR A 64 14.62 -1.39 -13.54
CA THR A 64 15.89 -1.62 -12.84
C THR A 64 16.16 -0.59 -11.73
N GLU A 65 15.24 0.36 -11.51
CA GLU A 65 15.41 1.47 -10.59
C GLU A 65 14.75 1.20 -9.24
N ASP A 66 15.48 1.47 -8.15
CA ASP A 66 14.92 1.51 -6.81
C ASP A 66 14.22 2.83 -6.56
N ILE A 67 12.90 2.80 -6.56
CA ILE A 67 12.04 3.96 -6.33
C ILE A 67 11.49 4.04 -4.89
N THR A 68 12.06 3.28 -3.97
CA THR A 68 11.53 3.14 -2.59
C THR A 68 11.45 4.46 -1.86
N ASN A 69 12.44 5.32 -2.01
CA ASN A 69 12.51 6.60 -1.29
C ASN A 69 11.51 7.61 -1.87
N GLU A 70 11.37 7.65 -3.18
CA GLU A 70 10.43 8.51 -3.91
C GLU A 70 8.99 8.22 -3.49
N LEU A 71 8.65 6.93 -3.35
CA LEU A 71 7.31 6.51 -2.93
C LEU A 71 6.97 6.87 -1.47
N ARG A 72 8.00 7.18 -0.66
CA ARG A 72 7.82 7.59 0.75
C ARG A 72 7.59 9.07 0.96
N MET A 73 7.74 9.88 -0.09
CA MET A 73 7.50 11.33 -0.02
C MET A 73 6.04 11.61 0.33
N GLU A 74 5.80 12.59 1.22
CA GLU A 74 4.45 12.92 1.69
C GLU A 74 3.53 13.33 0.53
N ARG A 75 4.02 14.15 -0.40
CA ARG A 75 3.26 14.53 -1.61
C ARG A 75 2.76 13.34 -2.40
N ILE A 76 3.56 12.25 -2.49
CA ILE A 76 3.17 11.03 -3.19
C ILE A 76 2.13 10.25 -2.37
N ALA A 77 2.25 10.25 -1.05
CA ALA A 77 1.27 9.60 -0.18
C ALA A 77 -0.11 10.28 -0.26
N ILE A 78 -0.14 11.62 -0.30
CA ILE A 78 -1.38 12.41 -0.46
C ILE A 78 -2.01 12.09 -1.82
N LEU A 79 -1.25 12.22 -2.90
CA LEU A 79 -1.73 11.94 -4.26
C LEU A 79 -2.21 10.48 -4.42
N ALA A 80 -1.50 9.52 -3.83
CA ALA A 80 -1.93 8.12 -3.82
C ALA A 80 -3.27 7.92 -3.10
N SER A 81 -3.48 8.61 -2.00
CA SER A 81 -4.76 8.59 -1.27
C SER A 81 -5.91 9.13 -2.13
N GLU A 82 -5.70 10.24 -2.82
CA GLU A 82 -6.69 10.82 -3.75
C GLU A 82 -6.98 9.87 -4.91
N LEU A 83 -5.94 9.36 -5.57
CA LEU A 83 -6.07 8.46 -6.71
C LEU A 83 -6.71 7.12 -6.33
N SER A 84 -6.51 6.63 -5.12
CA SER A 84 -7.10 5.38 -4.64
C SER A 84 -8.64 5.42 -4.54
N SER A 85 -9.23 6.62 -4.44
CA SER A 85 -10.69 6.81 -4.47
C SER A 85 -11.29 6.79 -5.88
N LYS A 86 -10.45 6.96 -6.93
CA LYS A 86 -10.89 7.01 -8.32
C LYS A 86 -11.14 5.62 -8.89
N SER A 87 -12.34 5.36 -9.39
CA SER A 87 -12.72 4.08 -9.99
C SER A 87 -11.77 3.66 -11.13
N LEU A 88 -11.34 4.61 -11.97
CA LEU A 88 -10.40 4.33 -13.05
C LEU A 88 -9.06 3.79 -12.54
N THR A 89 -8.47 4.42 -11.52
CA THR A 89 -7.21 3.96 -10.93
C THR A 89 -7.34 2.53 -10.40
N ARG A 90 -8.44 2.24 -9.70
CA ARG A 90 -8.70 0.89 -9.18
C ARG A 90 -8.86 -0.15 -10.30
N LYS A 91 -9.57 0.20 -11.38
CA LYS A 91 -9.71 -0.67 -12.54
C LYS A 91 -8.38 -0.96 -13.23
N LEU A 92 -7.50 0.02 -13.32
CA LEU A 92 -6.17 -0.15 -13.90
C LEU A 92 -5.24 -1.00 -13.03
N LEU A 93 -5.32 -0.86 -11.70
CA LEU A 93 -4.45 -1.58 -10.78
C LEU A 93 -4.91 -3.00 -10.47
N LEU A 94 -6.19 -3.30 -10.56
CA LEU A 94 -6.75 -4.62 -10.21
C LEU A 94 -6.07 -5.79 -10.97
N PRO A 95 -5.91 -5.75 -12.31
CA PRO A 95 -5.23 -6.83 -13.02
C PRO A 95 -3.75 -6.95 -12.61
N ILE A 96 -3.09 -5.84 -12.32
CA ILE A 96 -1.69 -5.83 -11.87
C ILE A 96 -1.58 -6.49 -10.49
N GLN A 97 -2.45 -6.11 -9.55
CA GLN A 97 -2.50 -6.73 -8.21
C GLN A 97 -2.73 -8.24 -8.29
N ARG A 98 -3.68 -8.67 -9.11
CA ARG A 98 -3.99 -10.10 -9.33
C ARG A 98 -2.83 -10.86 -9.97
N GLY A 99 -2.07 -10.20 -10.84
CA GLY A 99 -0.89 -10.77 -11.47
C GLY A 99 0.17 -11.25 -10.48
N PHE A 100 0.30 -10.60 -9.32
CA PHE A 100 1.22 -11.04 -8.26
C PHE A 100 0.88 -12.42 -7.70
N GLY A 101 -0.39 -12.81 -7.68
CA GLY A 101 -0.83 -14.12 -7.18
C GLY A 101 -0.94 -15.21 -8.25
N ALA A 102 -0.72 -14.89 -9.54
CA ALA A 102 -1.01 -15.81 -10.64
C ALA A 102 -0.07 -17.03 -10.67
N ASN A 103 1.19 -16.88 -10.27
CA ASN A 103 2.22 -17.93 -10.38
C ASN A 103 3.02 -18.12 -9.08
N SER A 104 2.60 -17.56 -7.97
CA SER A 104 3.35 -17.60 -6.72
C SER A 104 2.45 -17.71 -5.49
N LYS A 105 3.02 -18.24 -4.42
CA LYS A 105 2.42 -18.17 -3.09
C LYS A 105 2.60 -16.75 -2.57
N LEU A 106 1.52 -16.08 -2.17
CA LEU A 106 1.48 -14.65 -1.94
C LEU A 106 0.97 -14.29 -0.54
N VAL A 107 1.62 -13.32 0.08
CA VAL A 107 1.07 -12.54 1.19
C VAL A 107 0.72 -11.14 0.65
N ALA A 108 -0.55 -10.79 0.65
CA ALA A 108 -1.02 -9.50 0.16
C ALA A 108 -1.43 -8.58 1.31
N ASP A 109 -0.84 -7.38 1.38
CA ASP A 109 -1.22 -6.31 2.31
C ASP A 109 -1.98 -5.21 1.58
N GLY A 110 -3.19 -4.94 2.03
CA GLY A 110 -4.05 -3.89 1.49
C GLY A 110 -5.34 -3.77 2.27
N ARG A 111 -6.29 -3.02 1.72
CA ARG A 111 -7.58 -2.76 2.39
C ARG A 111 -8.71 -3.64 1.85
N ASP A 112 -8.68 -3.93 0.57
CA ASP A 112 -9.67 -4.70 -0.18
C ASP A 112 -9.11 -6.02 -0.74
N MET A 113 -8.02 -6.51 -0.14
CA MET A 113 -7.33 -7.71 -0.66
C MET A 113 -8.21 -8.95 -0.62
N GLY A 114 -8.90 -9.19 0.50
CA GLY A 114 -9.72 -10.39 0.67
C GLY A 114 -11.17 -10.25 0.17
N THR A 115 -11.60 -9.06 -0.23
CA THR A 115 -12.97 -8.79 -0.70
C THR A 115 -13.04 -8.59 -2.20
N VAL A 116 -12.06 -7.92 -2.80
CA VAL A 116 -12.05 -7.52 -4.21
C VAL A 116 -10.91 -8.13 -5.01
N VAL A 117 -9.68 -8.04 -4.50
CA VAL A 117 -8.50 -8.43 -5.28
C VAL A 117 -8.34 -9.95 -5.31
N PHE A 118 -8.40 -10.60 -4.15
CA PHE A 118 -8.27 -12.05 -3.99
C PHE A 118 -9.45 -12.60 -3.17
N PRO A 119 -10.68 -12.60 -3.72
CA PRO A 119 -11.86 -13.06 -3.00
C PRO A 119 -11.79 -14.55 -2.63
N ASP A 120 -10.99 -15.33 -3.37
CA ASP A 120 -10.81 -16.77 -3.15
C ASP A 120 -9.51 -17.11 -2.39
N ALA A 121 -8.92 -16.12 -1.66
CA ALA A 121 -7.72 -16.35 -0.87
C ALA A 121 -7.97 -17.42 0.22
N ASP A 122 -7.03 -18.36 0.39
CA ASP A 122 -7.09 -19.44 1.38
C ASP A 122 -7.24 -18.94 2.81
N LEU A 123 -6.61 -17.81 3.12
CA LEU A 123 -6.69 -17.17 4.43
C LEU A 123 -6.85 -15.66 4.30
N LYS A 124 -7.84 -15.11 4.99
CA LYS A 124 -8.11 -13.68 5.06
C LYS A 124 -8.02 -13.22 6.50
N ILE A 125 -7.11 -12.27 6.76
CA ILE A 125 -6.88 -11.73 8.10
C ILE A 125 -7.29 -10.25 8.09
N TYR A 126 -8.28 -9.90 8.90
CA TYR A 126 -8.61 -8.52 9.20
C TYR A 126 -7.87 -8.08 10.45
N LEU A 127 -6.99 -7.08 10.30
CA LEU A 127 -6.19 -6.55 11.40
C LEU A 127 -6.75 -5.19 11.83
N ASP A 128 -7.40 -5.17 12.96
CA ASP A 128 -7.88 -3.96 13.61
C ASP A 128 -6.91 -3.50 14.70
N ALA A 129 -6.95 -2.22 15.03
CA ALA A 129 -6.19 -1.65 16.13
C ALA A 129 -6.90 -0.40 16.67
N ASN A 130 -6.84 -0.23 17.98
CA ASN A 130 -7.32 0.99 18.62
C ASN A 130 -6.70 2.23 17.95
N ILE A 131 -7.54 3.24 17.72
CA ILE A 131 -7.16 4.45 17.00
C ILE A 131 -6.03 5.21 17.69
N GLU A 132 -6.06 5.27 19.03
CA GLU A 132 -5.03 5.96 19.81
C GLU A 132 -3.66 5.27 19.63
N ILE A 133 -3.66 3.93 19.66
CA ILE A 133 -2.45 3.13 19.43
C ILE A 133 -1.93 3.36 18.01
N SER A 134 -2.83 3.41 17.03
CA SER A 134 -2.49 3.64 15.62
C SER A 134 -1.92 5.04 15.40
N ALA A 135 -2.53 6.06 16.01
CA ALA A 135 -2.06 7.45 15.95
C ALA A 135 -0.69 7.61 16.61
N LYS A 136 -0.51 7.02 17.81
CA LYS A 136 0.77 7.06 18.52
C LYS A 136 1.91 6.38 17.74
N ARG A 137 1.65 5.22 17.13
CA ARG A 137 2.62 4.55 16.25
C ARG A 137 2.98 5.44 15.06
N ARG A 138 1.98 6.05 14.43
CA ARG A 138 2.21 6.95 13.28
C ARG A 138 2.99 8.19 13.69
N GLN A 139 2.68 8.79 14.83
CA GLN A 139 3.43 9.91 15.39
C GLN A 139 4.90 9.58 15.57
N LEU A 140 5.21 8.42 16.21
CA LEU A 140 6.58 7.97 16.39
C LEU A 140 7.32 7.71 15.06
N GLU A 141 6.64 7.19 14.04
CA GLU A 141 7.21 7.02 12.71
C GLU A 141 7.58 8.37 12.06
N LEU A 142 6.71 9.37 12.19
CA LEU A 142 6.93 10.71 11.63
C LEU A 142 8.02 11.47 12.38
N GLN A 143 8.03 11.38 13.72
CA GLN A 143 9.08 11.96 14.55
C GLN A 143 10.48 11.41 14.22
N LYS A 144 10.60 10.09 13.97
CA LYS A 144 11.85 9.47 13.49
C LYS A 144 12.33 10.00 12.15
N ARG A 145 11.45 10.66 11.39
CA ARG A 145 11.76 11.34 10.11
C ARG A 145 11.94 12.85 10.27
N GLY A 146 11.98 13.36 11.51
CA GLY A 146 12.13 14.79 11.80
C GLY A 146 10.85 15.61 11.58
N GLN A 147 9.68 14.95 11.53
CA GLN A 147 8.39 15.62 11.36
C GLN A 147 7.65 15.70 12.71
N GLU A 148 7.37 16.90 13.16
CA GLU A 148 6.49 17.13 14.30
C GLU A 148 5.03 17.14 13.83
N VAL A 149 4.19 16.36 14.50
CA VAL A 149 2.77 16.23 14.16
C VAL A 149 1.93 16.14 15.41
N ASN A 150 0.74 16.74 15.36
CA ASN A 150 -0.24 16.68 16.43
C ASN A 150 -0.95 15.32 16.40
N ILE A 151 -1.03 14.67 17.57
CA ILE A 151 -1.69 13.36 17.68
C ILE A 151 -3.20 13.42 17.38
N HIS A 152 -3.87 14.52 17.72
CA HIS A 152 -5.30 14.70 17.44
C HIS A 152 -5.58 14.80 15.95
N ASP A 153 -4.73 15.53 15.21
CA ASP A 153 -4.84 15.62 13.75
C ASP A 153 -4.64 14.25 13.11
N LEU A 154 -3.64 13.48 13.58
CA LEU A 154 -3.43 12.11 13.13
C LEU A 154 -4.61 11.17 13.41
N MET A 155 -5.26 11.33 14.57
CA MET A 155 -6.46 10.54 14.89
C MET A 155 -7.61 10.89 13.94
N THR A 156 -7.81 12.17 13.66
CA THR A 156 -8.83 12.65 12.71
C THR A 156 -8.56 12.11 11.31
N ASP A 157 -7.34 12.21 10.82
CA ASP A 157 -6.93 11.70 9.51
C ASP A 157 -7.15 10.18 9.38
N ILE A 158 -6.83 9.42 10.45
CA ILE A 158 -7.04 7.97 10.47
C ILE A 158 -8.53 7.65 10.41
N LEU A 159 -9.37 8.32 11.22
CA LEU A 159 -10.83 8.14 11.23
C LEU A 159 -11.46 8.49 9.88
N GLU A 160 -11.10 9.61 9.29
CA GLU A 160 -11.62 10.01 7.98
C GLU A 160 -11.26 9.00 6.90
N ARG A 161 -10.03 8.50 6.92
CA ARG A 161 -9.57 7.51 5.98
C ARG A 161 -10.31 6.19 6.14
N ASP A 162 -10.47 5.71 7.37
CA ASP A 162 -11.17 4.46 7.65
C ASP A 162 -12.67 4.59 7.32
N ASN A 163 -13.30 5.74 7.59
CA ASN A 163 -14.65 6.04 7.16
C ASN A 163 -14.80 6.08 5.63
N LYS A 164 -13.83 6.68 4.92
CA LYS A 164 -13.82 6.67 3.44
C LYS A 164 -13.71 5.26 2.89
N ASP A 165 -12.92 4.39 3.53
CA ASP A 165 -12.79 3.01 3.10
C ASP A 165 -14.07 2.20 3.36
N MET A 166 -14.72 2.38 4.51
CA MET A 166 -15.98 1.69 4.85
C MET A 166 -17.17 2.12 3.98
N ARG A 167 -17.19 3.36 3.48
CA ARG A 167 -18.28 3.90 2.63
C ARG A 167 -18.11 3.59 1.15
N ARG A 168 -17.08 2.86 0.76
CA ARG A 168 -16.93 2.44 -0.63
C ARG A 168 -17.93 1.33 -0.96
N ASP A 169 -18.64 1.47 -2.06
CA ASP A 169 -19.60 0.47 -2.55
C ASP A 169 -18.98 -0.90 -2.83
N ILE A 170 -17.64 -0.94 -2.91
CA ILE A 170 -16.84 -2.14 -3.16
C ILE A 170 -15.56 -2.04 -2.31
N SER A 171 -15.59 -2.55 -1.10
CA SER A 171 -14.41 -2.71 -0.25
C SER A 171 -14.45 -4.02 0.54
#